data_c9d3ce4f6939e3d9ef5e54cbddb0c1d4
#
_entry.id   c9d3ce4f6939e3d9ef5e54cbddb0c1d4
#
_cell.length_a   1.000
_cell.length_b   1.000
_cell.length_c   1.000
_cell.angle_alpha   90.00
_cell.angle_beta   90.00
_cell.angle_gamma   90.00
#
_symmetry.space_group_name_H-M   'P 1'
#
loop_
_entity.id
_entity.type
_entity.pdbx_description
1 polymer ?
#
loop_
_entity_poly.entity_id
_entity_poly.type
_entity_poly.pdbx_seq_one_letter_code
_entity_poly.pdbx_strand_id
1 'polypeptide(L)'
;MKLKEVLTLALIAFCGVGIASCTAETKKTEQVMTQEKTAYQKKYTNADFYKDGKFDQEAAKKAFLDMFEFYGVPYTPLMEKDIWFTDFGLGDFENVGMGGIFWVNDPEYGYFAHAIYLLPGQMIPEHAHVKTNFPAKHESWMVEHGWVYNFSEIGDETPNAPAIPESHGPIKSKNFVKQNVGDVLRL
;
A
#
# COMPACT_ATOMS: atom_id res chain seq x y z
N MET A 1 -14.89 39.01 -21.64
CA MET A 1 -14.48 40.01 -20.63
C MET A 1 -13.33 39.43 -19.85
N LYS A 2 -12.17 40.07 -19.91
CA LYS A 2 -10.89 39.58 -19.41
C LYS A 2 -10.82 39.68 -17.90
N LEU A 3 -10.32 38.66 -17.22
CA LEU A 3 -9.66 38.85 -15.94
C LEU A 3 -8.39 38.00 -15.89
N LYS A 4 -7.27 38.68 -16.01
CA LYS A 4 -5.94 38.19 -15.65
C LYS A 4 -5.71 38.60 -14.20
N GLU A 5 -5.44 37.66 -13.33
CA GLU A 5 -4.78 37.98 -12.06
C GLU A 5 -3.43 37.25 -12.02
N VAL A 6 -2.41 38.10 -11.97
CA VAL A 6 -1.01 37.73 -11.84
C VAL A 6 -0.72 37.56 -10.35
N LEU A 7 -0.37 36.35 -9.96
CA LEU A 7 0.13 36.09 -8.61
C LEU A 7 1.63 36.42 -8.58
N THR A 8 1.97 37.56 -7.93
CA THR A 8 3.37 37.94 -7.73
C THR A 8 3.91 37.24 -6.49
N LEU A 9 4.81 36.27 -6.71
CA LEU A 9 5.56 35.63 -5.62
C LEU A 9 6.76 36.52 -5.29
N ALA A 10 6.77 37.13 -4.10
CA ALA A 10 7.92 37.88 -3.58
C ALA A 10 8.96 36.90 -3.01
N LEU A 11 10.09 36.80 -3.68
CA LEU A 11 11.28 36.09 -3.21
C LEU A 11 12.06 36.98 -2.26
N ILE A 12 12.06 36.70 -0.98
CA ILE A 12 12.96 37.39 -0.03
C ILE A 12 14.23 36.52 0.08
N ALA A 13 15.30 37.00 -0.53
CA ALA A 13 16.62 36.43 -0.37
C ALA A 13 17.26 36.95 0.93
N PHE A 14 17.50 36.07 1.89
CA PHE A 14 18.35 36.34 3.04
C PHE A 14 19.75 35.81 2.76
N CYS A 15 20.69 36.70 2.48
CA CYS A 15 22.11 36.38 2.51
C CYS A 15 22.60 36.36 3.95
N GLY A 16 22.83 35.16 4.49
CA GLY A 16 23.57 34.95 5.73
C GLY A 16 24.73 34.04 5.45
N VAL A 17 25.94 34.60 5.40
CA VAL A 17 27.21 33.86 5.35
C VAL A 17 27.44 33.24 6.72
N GLY A 18 27.35 31.93 6.83
CA GLY A 18 27.76 31.19 8.03
C GLY A 18 28.44 29.91 7.62
N ILE A 19 29.74 29.87 7.76
CA ILE A 19 30.60 28.68 7.63
C ILE A 19 30.28 27.77 8.81
N ALA A 20 29.61 26.64 8.56
CA ALA A 20 29.57 25.53 9.51
C ALA A 20 29.57 24.20 8.73
N SER A 21 30.75 23.73 8.51
CA SER A 21 31.28 22.38 8.68
C SER A 21 30.35 21.21 8.74
N CYS A 22 30.41 20.40 7.73
CA CYS A 22 30.56 18.94 7.65
C CYS A 22 30.26 18.09 8.92
N THR A 23 28.96 18.07 9.37
CA THR A 23 28.46 17.06 10.33
C THR A 23 27.03 16.63 10.09
N ALA A 24 26.39 17.10 9.03
CA ALA A 24 24.97 16.83 8.75
C ALA A 24 24.73 15.53 7.94
N GLU A 25 25.73 15.03 7.22
CA GLU A 25 25.53 13.85 6.36
C GLU A 25 25.52 12.53 7.12
N THR A 26 26.22 12.42 8.25
CA THR A 26 26.29 11.15 9.01
C THR A 26 24.99 10.84 9.76
N LYS A 27 24.22 11.85 10.19
CA LYS A 27 22.95 11.64 10.91
C LYS A 27 21.79 11.24 9.99
N LYS A 28 21.85 11.64 8.72
CA LYS A 28 20.78 11.31 7.76
C LYS A 28 20.84 9.85 7.30
N THR A 29 22.05 9.28 7.26
CA THR A 29 22.28 7.88 6.89
C THR A 29 21.87 6.92 8.03
N GLU A 30 22.03 7.30 9.29
CA GLU A 30 21.61 6.48 10.43
C GLU A 30 20.09 6.41 10.59
N GLN A 31 19.34 7.47 10.25
CA GLN A 31 17.87 7.46 10.33
C GLN A 31 17.24 6.58 9.26
N VAL A 32 17.86 6.41 8.09
CA VAL A 32 17.35 5.51 7.04
C VAL A 32 17.63 4.05 7.39
N MET A 33 18.71 3.74 8.08
CA MET A 33 19.07 2.35 8.44
C MET A 33 18.34 1.80 9.67
N THR A 34 17.66 2.61 10.45
CA THR A 34 16.89 2.14 11.62
C THR A 34 15.44 1.75 11.30
N GLN A 35 14.92 2.05 10.12
CA GLN A 35 13.56 1.68 9.71
C GLN A 35 13.40 0.24 9.23
N GLU A 36 14.47 -0.49 8.94
CA GLU A 36 14.37 -1.90 8.52
C GLU A 36 13.99 -2.88 9.65
N LYS A 37 13.94 -2.46 10.90
CA LYS A 37 13.81 -3.38 12.05
C LYS A 37 12.40 -3.58 12.60
N THR A 38 11.40 -2.85 12.17
CA THR A 38 10.07 -2.94 12.79
C THR A 38 8.93 -2.99 11.78
N ALA A 39 8.81 -4.11 11.08
CA ALA A 39 7.55 -4.42 10.41
C ALA A 39 6.54 -4.95 11.44
N TYR A 40 5.28 -4.57 11.31
CA TYR A 40 4.18 -5.16 12.06
C TYR A 40 4.16 -6.68 11.87
N GLN A 41 4.11 -7.44 12.99
CA GLN A 41 4.29 -8.89 12.98
C GLN A 41 3.12 -9.65 13.59
N LYS A 42 2.09 -8.96 14.08
CA LYS A 42 0.93 -9.61 14.67
C LYS A 42 0.24 -10.49 13.64
N LYS A 43 0.03 -11.74 14.00
CA LYS A 43 -0.66 -12.71 13.16
C LYS A 43 -2.08 -12.90 13.64
N TYR A 44 -2.94 -13.17 12.69
CA TYR A 44 -4.33 -13.51 12.87
C TYR A 44 -4.60 -14.84 12.16
N THR A 45 -5.71 -15.46 12.46
CA THR A 45 -6.19 -16.68 11.82
C THR A 45 -7.58 -16.45 11.24
N ASN A 46 -8.03 -17.33 10.37
CA ASN A 46 -9.39 -17.24 9.84
C ASN A 46 -10.46 -17.28 10.95
N ALA A 47 -10.18 -17.93 12.09
CA ALA A 47 -11.09 -17.91 13.24
C ALA A 47 -11.33 -16.49 13.81
N ASP A 48 -10.39 -15.58 13.61
CA ASP A 48 -10.53 -14.18 14.03
C ASP A 48 -11.45 -13.37 13.10
N PHE A 49 -11.63 -13.84 11.85
CA PHE A 49 -12.27 -13.05 10.79
C PHE A 49 -13.60 -13.62 10.29
N TYR A 50 -13.98 -14.83 10.73
CA TYR A 50 -15.24 -15.43 10.31
C TYR A 50 -16.11 -15.81 11.51
N LYS A 51 -17.38 -15.42 11.42
CA LYS A 51 -18.40 -15.77 12.40
C LYS A 51 -19.55 -16.47 11.69
N ASP A 52 -19.87 -17.68 12.12
CA ASP A 52 -20.90 -18.52 11.50
C ASP A 52 -20.69 -18.70 9.99
N GLY A 53 -19.41 -18.84 9.56
CA GLY A 53 -19.01 -18.98 8.15
C GLY A 53 -19.11 -17.71 7.31
N LYS A 54 -19.36 -16.56 7.93
CA LYS A 54 -19.44 -15.26 7.25
C LYS A 54 -18.25 -14.38 7.64
N PHE A 55 -17.73 -13.66 6.66
CA PHE A 55 -16.66 -12.69 6.87
C PHE A 55 -17.15 -11.55 7.77
N ASP A 56 -16.41 -11.30 8.84
CA ASP A 56 -16.68 -10.25 9.82
C ASP A 56 -15.86 -9.00 9.51
N GLN A 57 -16.51 -8.01 8.88
CA GLN A 57 -15.91 -6.74 8.52
C GLN A 57 -15.39 -5.95 9.72
N GLU A 58 -16.06 -6.03 10.87
CA GLU A 58 -15.64 -5.31 12.08
C GLU A 58 -14.39 -5.95 12.71
N ALA A 59 -14.28 -7.27 12.66
CA ALA A 59 -13.07 -7.96 13.08
C ALA A 59 -11.87 -7.59 12.19
N ALA A 60 -12.07 -7.57 10.87
CA ALA A 60 -11.06 -7.09 9.93
C ALA A 60 -10.66 -5.64 10.23
N LYS A 61 -11.62 -4.74 10.38
CA LYS A 61 -11.39 -3.34 10.73
C LYS A 61 -10.52 -3.21 11.98
N LYS A 62 -10.83 -3.94 13.02
CA LYS A 62 -10.05 -3.91 14.26
C LYS A 62 -8.59 -4.33 14.05
N ALA A 63 -8.35 -5.38 13.26
CA ALA A 63 -7.00 -5.85 12.97
C ALA A 63 -6.18 -4.79 12.20
N PHE A 64 -6.81 -4.11 11.24
CA PHE A 64 -6.14 -3.02 10.51
C PHE A 64 -5.91 -1.78 11.38
N LEU A 65 -6.82 -1.44 12.27
CA LEU A 65 -6.62 -0.33 13.21
C LEU A 65 -5.46 -0.60 14.17
N ASP A 66 -5.28 -1.85 14.65
CA ASP A 66 -4.10 -2.24 15.43
C ASP A 66 -2.79 -2.00 14.61
N MET A 67 -2.81 -2.30 13.33
CA MET A 67 -1.66 -2.06 12.44
C MET A 67 -1.45 -0.56 12.19
N PHE A 68 -2.51 0.22 12.02
CA PHE A 68 -2.42 1.68 11.85
C PHE A 68 -1.82 2.34 13.10
N GLU A 69 -2.24 1.91 14.28
CA GLU A 69 -1.65 2.39 15.53
C GLU A 69 -0.15 2.09 15.60
N PHE A 70 0.26 0.88 15.23
CA PHE A 70 1.68 0.49 15.20
C PHE A 70 2.52 1.39 14.28
N TYR A 71 2.03 1.71 13.08
CA TYR A 71 2.74 2.56 12.14
C TYR A 71 2.49 4.06 12.31
N GLY A 72 1.61 4.46 13.22
CA GLY A 72 1.21 5.86 13.38
C GLY A 72 0.41 6.40 12.19
N VAL A 73 -0.28 5.53 11.46
CA VAL A 73 -1.18 5.94 10.38
C VAL A 73 -2.39 6.65 11.00
N PRO A 74 -2.66 7.92 10.64
CA PRO A 74 -3.82 8.61 11.17
C PRO A 74 -5.11 7.95 10.68
N TYR A 75 -6.07 7.78 11.60
CA TYR A 75 -7.39 7.28 11.28
C TYR A 75 -8.43 8.34 11.62
N THR A 76 -9.10 8.86 10.62
CA THR A 76 -10.02 9.98 10.74
C THR A 76 -11.47 9.54 10.52
N PRO A 77 -12.47 10.32 10.98
CA PRO A 77 -13.87 10.03 10.68
C PRO A 77 -14.22 9.97 9.18
N LEU A 78 -13.41 10.63 8.33
CA LEU A 78 -13.56 10.52 6.88
C LEU A 78 -13.09 9.15 6.38
N MET A 79 -11.92 8.70 6.83
CA MET A 79 -11.39 7.38 6.49
C MET A 79 -12.32 6.26 6.98
N GLU A 80 -12.97 6.45 8.12
CA GLU A 80 -13.93 5.48 8.66
C GLU A 80 -15.12 5.19 7.73
N LYS A 81 -15.53 6.17 6.95
CA LYS A 81 -16.63 6.01 5.99
C LYS A 81 -16.23 5.26 4.73
N ASP A 82 -14.96 5.38 4.34
CA ASP A 82 -14.45 4.93 3.05
C ASP A 82 -13.57 3.67 3.17
N ILE A 83 -13.31 3.21 4.40
CA ILE A 83 -12.54 1.98 4.61
C ILE A 83 -13.38 0.75 4.24
N TRP A 84 -12.77 -0.16 3.50
CA TRP A 84 -13.39 -1.40 3.08
C TRP A 84 -12.40 -2.56 3.20
N PHE A 85 -12.92 -3.77 3.30
CA PHE A 85 -12.15 -5.01 3.38
C PHE A 85 -12.76 -6.05 2.45
N THR A 86 -11.91 -6.91 1.91
CA THR A 86 -12.35 -8.03 1.07
C THR A 86 -11.47 -9.24 1.27
N ASP A 87 -12.09 -10.41 1.33
CA ASP A 87 -11.46 -11.72 1.23
C ASP A 87 -11.55 -12.29 -0.19
N PHE A 88 -11.97 -11.45 -1.16
CA PHE A 88 -12.21 -11.80 -2.55
C PHE A 88 -13.20 -12.96 -2.76
N GLY A 89 -13.99 -13.28 -1.74
CA GLY A 89 -14.93 -14.41 -1.74
C GLY A 89 -14.26 -15.77 -1.60
N LEU A 90 -12.99 -15.81 -1.20
CA LEU A 90 -12.22 -17.05 -1.06
C LEU A 90 -12.33 -17.69 0.33
N GLY A 91 -12.91 -16.98 1.31
CA GLY A 91 -13.10 -17.51 2.66
C GLY A 91 -11.79 -17.71 3.43
N ASP A 92 -10.73 -16.98 3.08
CA ASP A 92 -9.40 -17.14 3.65
C ASP A 92 -8.71 -15.78 3.88
N PHE A 93 -9.36 -14.92 4.66
CA PHE A 93 -8.84 -13.59 4.91
C PHE A 93 -7.50 -13.56 5.65
N GLU A 94 -7.16 -14.63 6.35
CA GLU A 94 -5.83 -14.81 6.95
C GLU A 94 -4.73 -14.70 5.90
N ASN A 95 -4.90 -15.32 4.75
CA ASN A 95 -3.88 -15.47 3.73
C ASN A 95 -4.18 -14.68 2.46
N VAL A 96 -5.45 -14.50 2.11
CA VAL A 96 -5.89 -13.82 0.89
C VAL A 96 -6.90 -12.75 1.25
N GLY A 97 -6.48 -11.50 1.20
CA GLY A 97 -7.33 -10.40 1.58
C GLY A 97 -6.62 -9.06 1.51
N MET A 98 -7.39 -8.00 1.62
CA MET A 98 -6.87 -6.65 1.72
C MET A 98 -7.89 -5.72 2.38
N GLY A 99 -7.39 -4.61 2.91
CA GLY A 99 -8.16 -3.43 3.23
C GLY A 99 -7.78 -2.26 2.32
N GLY A 100 -8.68 -1.32 2.16
CA GLY A 100 -8.40 -0.12 1.37
C GLY A 100 -9.19 1.09 1.81
N ILE A 101 -8.69 2.27 1.44
CA ILE A 101 -9.36 3.56 1.63
C ILE A 101 -9.24 4.33 0.33
N PHE A 102 -10.36 4.69 -0.27
CA PHE A 102 -10.36 5.55 -1.45
C PHE A 102 -10.13 7.01 -1.06
N TRP A 103 -9.15 7.64 -1.70
CA TRP A 103 -8.92 9.10 -1.59
C TRP A 103 -9.67 9.87 -2.66
N VAL A 104 -9.72 9.30 -3.86
CA VAL A 104 -10.46 9.83 -4.99
C VAL A 104 -10.89 8.68 -5.89
N ASN A 105 -12.11 8.79 -6.38
CA ASN A 105 -12.64 7.91 -7.43
C ASN A 105 -13.53 8.78 -8.31
N ASP A 106 -12.94 9.34 -9.36
CA ASP A 106 -13.59 10.30 -10.25
C ASP A 106 -13.90 9.64 -11.59
N PRO A 107 -15.18 9.29 -11.84
CA PRO A 107 -15.58 8.66 -13.09
C PRO A 107 -15.63 9.63 -14.27
N GLU A 108 -15.74 10.94 -14.03
CA GLU A 108 -15.82 11.95 -15.09
C GLU A 108 -14.45 12.13 -15.75
N TYR A 109 -13.39 12.23 -14.94
CA TYR A 109 -12.03 12.42 -15.43
C TYR A 109 -11.21 11.13 -15.51
N GLY A 110 -11.79 10.02 -15.07
CA GLY A 110 -11.20 8.68 -15.20
C GLY A 110 -9.95 8.46 -14.37
N TYR A 111 -9.82 9.12 -13.22
CA TYR A 111 -8.70 8.89 -12.34
C TYR A 111 -9.15 8.48 -10.94
N PHE A 112 -8.30 7.70 -10.29
CA PHE A 112 -8.59 7.27 -8.95
C PHE A 112 -7.29 7.03 -8.15
N ALA A 113 -7.37 7.20 -6.83
CA ALA A 113 -6.29 6.88 -5.92
C ALA A 113 -6.84 6.31 -4.62
N HIS A 114 -6.14 5.31 -4.09
CA HIS A 114 -6.48 4.69 -2.81
C HIS A 114 -5.22 4.21 -2.09
N ALA A 115 -5.31 4.09 -0.77
CA ALA A 115 -4.37 3.30 -0.02
C ALA A 115 -4.82 1.84 -0.01
N ILE A 116 -3.87 0.92 -0.12
CA ILE A 116 -4.05 -0.52 0.05
C ILE A 116 -3.29 -0.96 1.29
N TYR A 117 -3.93 -1.78 2.10
CA TYR A 117 -3.36 -2.32 3.32
C TYR A 117 -3.43 -3.84 3.31
N LEU A 118 -2.33 -4.48 3.72
CA LEU A 118 -2.23 -5.93 3.89
C LEU A 118 -1.76 -6.24 5.30
N LEU A 119 -2.40 -7.19 5.95
CA LEU A 119 -1.87 -7.78 7.18
C LEU A 119 -0.67 -8.68 6.86
N PRO A 120 0.21 -8.96 7.83
CA PRO A 120 1.36 -9.83 7.60
C PRO A 120 0.97 -11.21 7.06
N GLY A 121 1.46 -11.56 5.89
CA GLY A 121 1.17 -12.83 5.23
C GLY A 121 0.04 -12.80 4.20
N GLN A 122 -0.76 -11.73 4.18
CA GLN A 122 -1.82 -11.60 3.18
C GLN A 122 -1.30 -11.34 1.78
N MET A 123 -2.03 -11.84 0.80
CA MET A 123 -1.85 -11.52 -0.61
C MET A 123 -3.13 -11.01 -1.26
N ILE A 124 -2.96 -10.19 -2.28
CA ILE A 124 -4.00 -9.88 -3.25
C ILE A 124 -3.95 -10.97 -4.32
N PRO A 125 -5.08 -11.56 -4.74
CA PRO A 125 -5.08 -12.57 -5.78
C PRO A 125 -4.43 -12.09 -7.07
N GLU A 126 -3.76 -13.00 -7.78
CA GLU A 126 -3.26 -12.74 -9.12
C GLU A 126 -4.42 -12.31 -10.02
N HIS A 127 -4.28 -11.17 -10.65
CA HIS A 127 -5.30 -10.62 -11.54
C HIS A 127 -4.66 -9.81 -12.66
N ALA A 128 -5.41 -9.59 -13.73
CA ALA A 128 -4.99 -8.76 -14.84
C ALA A 128 -5.98 -7.61 -15.04
N HIS A 129 -5.46 -6.43 -15.32
CA HIS A 129 -6.26 -5.31 -15.75
C HIS A 129 -6.54 -5.44 -17.25
N VAL A 130 -7.78 -5.75 -17.59
CA VAL A 130 -8.17 -5.94 -18.98
C VAL A 130 -9.08 -4.81 -19.45
N LYS A 131 -9.04 -4.53 -20.76
CA LYS A 131 -9.98 -3.59 -21.38
C LYS A 131 -11.41 -4.15 -21.27
N THR A 132 -12.30 -3.34 -20.74
CA THR A 132 -13.74 -3.58 -20.70
C THR A 132 -14.45 -2.47 -21.51
N ASN A 133 -15.50 -1.86 -20.96
CA ASN A 133 -16.07 -0.61 -21.48
C ASN A 133 -15.13 0.60 -21.27
N PHE A 134 -14.13 0.42 -20.40
CA PHE A 134 -13.07 1.38 -20.13
C PHE A 134 -11.70 0.81 -20.55
N PRO A 135 -10.70 1.66 -20.83
CA PRO A 135 -9.33 1.20 -21.03
C PRO A 135 -8.84 0.33 -19.86
N ALA A 136 -7.91 -0.58 -20.14
CA ALA A 136 -7.22 -1.30 -19.07
C ALA A 136 -6.56 -0.28 -18.13
N LYS A 137 -6.73 -0.51 -16.83
CA LYS A 137 -6.18 0.37 -15.82
C LYS A 137 -4.65 0.24 -15.78
N HIS A 138 -3.94 1.36 -15.82
CA HIS A 138 -2.52 1.44 -15.49
C HIS A 138 -2.38 1.89 -14.04
N GLU A 139 -1.51 1.23 -13.32
CA GLU A 139 -1.30 1.49 -11.90
C GLU A 139 0.16 1.79 -11.58
N SER A 140 0.34 2.53 -10.51
CA SER A 140 1.61 2.68 -9.83
C SER A 140 1.35 2.69 -8.35
N TRP A 141 2.20 2.05 -7.58
CA TRP A 141 2.15 2.12 -6.13
C TRP A 141 3.53 2.26 -5.52
N MET A 142 3.55 2.78 -4.32
CA MET A 142 4.73 2.91 -3.49
C MET A 142 4.47 2.24 -2.14
N VAL A 143 5.47 1.53 -1.63
CA VAL A 143 5.39 0.98 -0.27
C VAL A 143 5.64 2.10 0.73
N GLU A 144 4.66 2.37 1.58
CA GLU A 144 4.75 3.39 2.64
C GLU A 144 5.23 2.79 3.96
N HIS A 145 4.82 1.56 4.26
CA HIS A 145 5.18 0.85 5.49
C HIS A 145 5.43 -0.64 5.22
N GLY A 146 6.38 -1.21 5.95
CA GLY A 146 6.73 -2.63 5.83
C GLY A 146 7.40 -2.96 4.50
N TRP A 147 6.98 -4.05 3.90
CA TRP A 147 7.47 -4.51 2.59
C TRP A 147 6.45 -5.46 1.94
N VAL A 148 6.59 -5.66 0.64
CA VAL A 148 5.70 -6.54 -0.14
C VAL A 148 6.48 -7.27 -1.21
N TYR A 149 6.04 -8.47 -1.58
CA TYR A 149 6.46 -9.15 -2.80
C TYR A 149 5.47 -8.84 -3.93
N ASN A 150 5.99 -8.33 -5.05
CA ASN A 150 5.22 -8.17 -6.27
C ASN A 150 5.59 -9.27 -7.25
N PHE A 151 4.59 -10.03 -7.67
CA PHE A 151 4.71 -11.10 -8.65
C PHE A 151 4.39 -10.60 -10.05
N SER A 152 5.04 -11.19 -11.06
CA SER A 152 4.87 -10.85 -12.48
C SER A 152 4.99 -12.09 -13.37
N GLU A 153 4.25 -12.10 -14.47
CA GLU A 153 4.47 -13.07 -15.56
C GLU A 153 5.71 -12.73 -16.41
N ILE A 154 6.27 -11.53 -16.24
CA ILE A 154 7.40 -11.04 -17.03
C ILE A 154 8.70 -11.38 -16.28
N GLY A 155 9.65 -11.95 -17.01
CA GLY A 155 10.97 -12.35 -16.49
C GLY A 155 11.08 -13.83 -16.13
N ASP A 156 12.29 -14.20 -15.72
CA ASP A 156 12.59 -15.58 -15.33
C ASP A 156 11.99 -15.88 -13.95
N GLU A 157 11.74 -17.17 -13.71
CA GLU A 157 11.27 -17.63 -12.40
C GLU A 157 12.28 -17.29 -11.29
N THR A 158 11.80 -16.61 -10.26
CA THR A 158 12.62 -16.29 -9.11
C THR A 158 12.62 -17.45 -8.12
N PRO A 159 13.79 -17.98 -7.72
CA PRO A 159 13.87 -19.09 -6.78
C PRO A 159 13.37 -18.71 -5.38
N ASN A 160 12.92 -19.71 -4.62
CA ASN A 160 12.44 -19.54 -3.24
C ASN A 160 11.26 -18.57 -3.09
N ALA A 161 10.34 -18.63 -4.04
CA ALA A 161 9.11 -17.84 -3.95
C ALA A 161 8.35 -18.17 -2.65
N PRO A 162 7.68 -17.17 -2.04
CA PRO A 162 6.74 -17.42 -0.97
C PRO A 162 5.68 -18.42 -1.38
N ALA A 163 5.23 -19.25 -0.44
CA ALA A 163 4.15 -20.20 -0.69
C ALA A 163 2.87 -19.46 -1.06
N ILE A 164 2.19 -19.93 -2.07
CA ILE A 164 0.88 -19.40 -2.46
C ILE A 164 -0.19 -20.17 -1.69
N PRO A 165 -1.15 -19.47 -1.05
CA PRO A 165 -2.23 -20.12 -0.32
C PRO A 165 -3.07 -21.06 -1.22
N GLU A 166 -3.48 -22.19 -0.67
CA GLU A 166 -4.33 -23.16 -1.41
C GLU A 166 -5.66 -22.53 -1.85
N SER A 167 -6.21 -21.63 -1.05
CA SER A 167 -7.44 -20.89 -1.34
C SER A 167 -7.35 -20.05 -2.62
N HIS A 168 -6.15 -19.57 -2.96
CA HIS A 168 -5.90 -18.85 -4.20
C HIS A 168 -5.86 -19.78 -5.41
N GLY A 169 -5.33 -21.00 -5.22
CA GLY A 169 -5.02 -21.89 -6.33
C GLY A 169 -3.72 -21.53 -7.07
N PRO A 170 -3.47 -22.14 -8.23
CA PRO A 170 -2.21 -21.95 -8.97
C PRO A 170 -2.12 -20.55 -9.57
N ILE A 171 -0.90 -19.97 -9.55
CA ILE A 171 -0.56 -18.70 -10.19
C ILE A 171 0.26 -18.92 -11.47
N LYS A 172 0.23 -17.93 -12.36
CA LYS A 172 1.05 -17.89 -13.57
C LYS A 172 2.34 -17.09 -13.36
N SER A 173 2.26 -16.06 -12.53
CA SER A 173 3.38 -15.17 -12.21
C SER A 173 4.43 -15.89 -11.39
N LYS A 174 5.61 -16.08 -11.96
CA LYS A 174 6.72 -16.83 -11.33
C LYS A 174 7.93 -15.98 -10.99
N ASN A 175 7.99 -14.78 -11.57
CA ASN A 175 8.98 -13.79 -11.20
C ASN A 175 8.43 -12.96 -10.03
N PHE A 176 9.26 -12.63 -9.04
CA PHE A 176 8.88 -11.69 -8.01
C PHE A 176 10.04 -10.80 -7.59
N VAL A 177 9.69 -9.62 -7.12
CA VAL A 177 10.62 -8.67 -6.48
C VAL A 177 10.12 -8.29 -5.11
N LYS A 178 11.04 -8.18 -4.15
CA LYS A 178 10.74 -7.58 -2.86
C LYS A 178 10.81 -6.06 -2.99
N GLN A 179 9.78 -5.37 -2.56
CA GLN A 179 9.74 -3.91 -2.44
C GLN A 179 9.73 -3.51 -0.98
N ASN A 180 10.58 -2.56 -0.63
CA ASN A 180 10.70 -1.96 0.69
C ASN A 180 10.12 -0.55 0.68
N VAL A 181 10.05 0.08 1.85
CA VAL A 181 9.56 1.47 1.98
C VAL A 181 10.27 2.39 1.01
N GLY A 182 9.50 3.15 0.24
CA GLY A 182 9.97 4.08 -0.78
C GLY A 182 10.14 3.50 -2.18
N ASP A 183 10.10 2.17 -2.33
CA ASP A 183 10.15 1.55 -3.65
C ASP A 183 8.84 1.77 -4.40
N VAL A 184 8.94 2.09 -5.69
CA VAL A 184 7.80 2.35 -6.57
C VAL A 184 7.75 1.32 -7.68
N LEU A 185 6.61 0.67 -7.83
CA LEU A 185 6.29 -0.14 -9.01
C LEU A 185 5.38 0.66 -9.95
N ARG A 186 5.61 0.49 -11.25
CA ARG A 186 4.76 1.03 -12.32
C ARG A 186 4.41 -0.10 -13.28
N LEU A 187 3.13 -0.25 -13.53
CA LEU A 187 2.57 -1.24 -14.46
C LEU A 187 1.99 -0.57 -15.69
#